data_7405cb3dfe0abaf6766a0b88d6294d82
#
_entry.id   7405cb3dfe0abaf6766a0b88d6294d82
#
_cell.length_a   1.000
_cell.length_b   1.000
_cell.length_c   1.000
_cell.angle_alpha   90.00
_cell.angle_beta   90.00
_cell.angle_gamma   90.00
#
_symmetry.space_group_name_H-M   'P 1'
#
loop_
_entity.id
_entity.type
_entity.pdbx_description
1 polymer ?
#
loop_
_entity_poly.entity_id
_entity_poly.type
_entity_poly.pdbx_seq_one_letter_code
_entity_poly.pdbx_strand_id
1 'polypeptide(L)'
;VSTHSDIPLTPDCVFYNVHKLMKHGAKVWMYEPGFHHTKIIMVDGRFCTVGSANLNSRSLRFDYEENAVILDPHTTRELNDMFERDKADSFLLTPSSWNKFRKPWQKFVGWFAHLLTPVL
;
A
#
# COMPACT_ATOMS: atom_id res chain seq x y z
N VAL A 1 -0.97 3.31 3.11
CA VAL A 1 -1.97 3.45 2.02
C VAL A 1 -2.68 4.77 2.19
N SER A 2 -2.88 5.54 1.11
CA SER A 2 -3.64 6.80 1.19
C SER A 2 -5.14 6.55 1.29
N THR A 3 -5.82 7.43 2.03
CA THR A 3 -7.29 7.48 2.06
C THR A 3 -7.85 8.09 0.78
N HIS A 4 -7.08 8.93 0.10
CA HIS A 4 -7.41 9.59 -1.15
C HIS A 4 -6.77 8.87 -2.35
N SER A 5 -7.47 8.87 -3.48
CA SER A 5 -6.97 8.34 -4.76
C SER A 5 -7.41 9.26 -5.90
N ASP A 6 -6.56 9.38 -6.88
CA ASP A 6 -6.81 10.12 -8.13
C ASP A 6 -7.62 9.31 -9.16
N ILE A 7 -7.69 7.98 -8.98
CA ILE A 7 -8.40 7.08 -9.90
C ILE A 7 -9.59 6.40 -9.19
N PRO A 8 -10.83 6.52 -9.70
CA PRO A 8 -12.04 6.07 -8.99
C PRO A 8 -12.10 4.57 -8.66
N LEU A 9 -11.58 3.68 -9.51
CA LEU A 9 -11.70 2.22 -9.36
C LEU A 9 -10.52 1.58 -8.60
N THR A 10 -9.36 2.24 -8.61
CA THR A 10 -8.12 1.74 -7.99
C THR A 10 -8.26 1.47 -6.48
N PRO A 11 -8.95 2.33 -5.69
CA PRO A 11 -9.13 2.05 -4.26
C PRO A 11 -9.78 0.71 -3.98
N ASP A 12 -10.75 0.29 -4.79
CA ASP A 12 -11.49 -0.94 -4.53
C ASP A 12 -10.62 -2.19 -4.69
N CYS A 13 -9.74 -2.20 -5.70
CA CYS A 13 -8.74 -3.26 -5.89
C CYS A 13 -7.70 -3.26 -4.78
N VAL A 14 -7.16 -2.08 -4.44
CA VAL A 14 -6.16 -1.93 -3.38
C VAL A 14 -6.73 -2.41 -2.05
N PHE A 15 -7.93 -2.00 -1.69
CA PHE A 15 -8.57 -2.39 -0.44
C PHE A 15 -8.92 -3.88 -0.36
N TYR A 16 -9.22 -4.53 -1.48
CA TYR A 16 -9.37 -5.98 -1.49
C TYR A 16 -8.07 -6.70 -1.10
N ASN A 17 -6.94 -6.28 -1.68
CA ASN A 17 -5.63 -6.84 -1.36
C ASN A 17 -5.18 -6.49 0.07
N VAL A 18 -5.42 -5.27 0.52
CA VAL A 18 -5.20 -4.83 1.90
C VAL A 18 -5.91 -5.75 2.90
N HIS A 19 -7.16 -6.09 2.64
CA HIS A 19 -7.92 -6.99 3.50
C HIS A 19 -7.30 -8.39 3.59
N LYS A 20 -6.79 -8.92 2.48
CA LYS A 20 -6.06 -10.19 2.47
C LYS A 20 -4.78 -10.11 3.30
N LEU A 21 -3.97 -9.07 3.10
CA LEU A 21 -2.73 -8.86 3.85
C LEU A 21 -2.99 -8.76 5.37
N MET A 22 -4.04 -8.05 5.78
CA MET A 22 -4.43 -7.96 7.19
C MET A 22 -4.79 -9.33 7.79
N LYS A 23 -5.43 -10.22 7.04
CA LYS A 23 -5.72 -11.59 7.49
C LYS A 23 -4.45 -12.42 7.74
N HIS A 24 -3.36 -12.06 7.09
CA HIS A 24 -2.04 -12.68 7.28
C HIS A 24 -1.13 -11.89 8.25
N GLY A 25 -1.72 -10.99 9.06
CA GLY A 25 -1.01 -10.30 10.14
C GLY A 25 -0.34 -8.99 9.74
N ALA A 26 -0.49 -8.53 8.50
CA ALA A 26 0.04 -7.23 8.10
C ALA A 26 -0.71 -6.09 8.81
N LYS A 27 0.05 -5.12 9.34
CA LYS A 27 -0.49 -3.87 9.87
C LYS A 27 -0.57 -2.85 8.75
N VAL A 28 -1.75 -2.30 8.53
CA VAL A 28 -2.00 -1.34 7.45
C VAL A 28 -2.36 0.01 8.04
N TRP A 29 -1.59 1.03 7.67
CA TRP A 29 -1.79 2.40 8.10
C TRP A 29 -2.40 3.21 6.96
N MET A 30 -3.45 3.96 7.29
CA MET A 30 -4.22 4.78 6.35
C MET A 30 -3.80 6.24 6.52
N TYR A 31 -3.05 6.75 5.55
CA TYR A 31 -2.55 8.13 5.54
C TYR A 31 -3.66 9.10 5.15
N GLU A 32 -3.89 10.12 5.97
CA GLU A 32 -5.01 11.05 5.82
C GLU A 32 -4.67 12.38 5.13
N PRO A 33 -3.47 12.97 5.31
CA PRO A 33 -3.21 14.33 4.84
C PRO A 33 -3.28 14.54 3.33
N GLY A 34 -3.21 13.46 2.53
CA GLY A 34 -3.25 13.58 1.09
C GLY A 34 -2.94 12.29 0.33
N PHE A 35 -2.57 12.43 -0.95
CA PHE A 35 -2.20 11.30 -1.79
C PHE A 35 -0.72 10.99 -1.65
N HIS A 36 -0.41 9.88 -0.99
CA HIS A 36 0.95 9.38 -0.79
C HIS A 36 1.30 8.35 -1.88
N HIS A 37 2.21 8.69 -2.78
CA HIS A 37 2.56 7.86 -3.94
C HIS A 37 3.96 7.25 -3.87
N THR A 38 4.54 7.19 -2.70
CA THR A 38 5.88 6.64 -2.46
C THR A 38 5.87 5.11 -2.52
N LYS A 39 6.88 4.51 -3.15
CA LYS A 39 7.12 3.08 -3.20
C LYS A 39 8.48 2.80 -2.58
N ILE A 40 8.46 2.44 -1.32
CA ILE A 40 9.65 2.15 -0.50
C ILE A 40 9.43 0.81 0.18
N ILE A 41 10.43 -0.03 0.16
CA ILE A 41 10.49 -1.25 0.97
C ILE A 41 11.73 -1.12 1.86
N MET A 42 11.56 -1.31 3.15
CA MET A 42 12.65 -1.31 4.13
C MET A 42 12.68 -2.68 4.80
N VAL A 43 13.87 -3.26 4.92
CA VAL A 43 14.04 -4.60 5.48
C VAL A 43 15.06 -4.59 6.61
N ASP A 44 14.57 -4.91 7.81
CA ASP A 44 15.35 -5.14 9.03
C ASP A 44 16.36 -4.03 9.38
N GLY A 45 16.13 -2.78 8.93
CA GLY A 45 17.05 -1.66 9.10
C GLY A 45 18.39 -1.83 8.37
N ARG A 46 18.49 -2.76 7.43
CA ARG A 46 19.73 -3.13 6.73
C ARG A 46 19.80 -2.58 5.33
N PHE A 47 18.71 -2.67 4.60
CA PHE A 47 18.62 -2.16 3.24
C PHE A 47 17.22 -1.66 2.93
N CYS A 48 17.10 -0.87 1.90
CA CYS A 48 15.83 -0.40 1.39
C CYS A 48 15.81 -0.39 -0.14
N THR A 49 14.60 -0.34 -0.69
CA THR A 49 14.39 -0.06 -2.11
C THR A 49 13.51 1.15 -2.26
N VAL A 50 13.80 1.99 -3.24
CA VAL A 50 13.01 3.17 -3.61
C VAL A 50 12.86 3.17 -5.13
N GLY A 51 11.63 3.33 -5.62
CA GLY A 51 11.42 3.32 -7.06
C GLY A 51 9.99 3.51 -7.51
N SER A 52 9.69 3.01 -8.70
CA SER A 52 8.39 3.13 -9.35
C SER A 52 7.45 1.95 -9.09
N ALA A 53 7.97 0.77 -8.70
CA ALA A 53 7.21 -0.46 -8.58
C ALA A 53 6.16 -0.41 -7.47
N ASN A 54 4.91 -0.58 -7.83
CA ASN A 54 3.80 -0.75 -6.89
C ASN A 54 3.69 -2.21 -6.42
N LEU A 55 3.14 -2.43 -5.24
CA LEU A 55 2.82 -3.77 -4.74
C LEU A 55 1.49 -4.26 -5.36
N ASN A 56 1.47 -4.41 -6.68
CA ASN A 56 0.34 -4.93 -7.44
C ASN A 56 0.81 -5.92 -8.53
N SER A 57 -0.13 -6.65 -9.13
CA SER A 57 0.18 -7.66 -10.14
C SER A 57 0.79 -7.07 -11.40
N ARG A 58 0.39 -5.87 -11.76
CA ARG A 58 0.83 -5.19 -12.97
C ARG A 58 2.31 -4.81 -12.87
N SER A 59 2.70 -4.07 -11.84
CA SER A 59 4.10 -3.70 -11.61
C SER A 59 5.01 -4.93 -11.39
N LEU A 60 4.49 -5.98 -10.74
CA LEU A 60 5.30 -7.17 -10.44
C LEU A 60 5.46 -8.16 -11.61
N ARG A 61 4.68 -8.03 -12.69
CA ARG A 61 4.65 -9.02 -13.79
C ARG A 61 4.77 -8.45 -15.19
N PHE A 62 4.29 -7.22 -15.41
CA PHE A 62 4.05 -6.73 -16.76
C PHE A 62 4.69 -5.38 -17.06
N ASP A 63 4.72 -4.46 -16.09
CA ASP A 63 5.25 -3.12 -16.31
C ASP A 63 6.78 -3.11 -16.23
N TYR A 64 7.40 -2.23 -17.00
CA TYR A 64 8.81 -1.87 -16.81
C TYR A 64 8.90 -0.93 -15.61
N GLU A 65 9.61 -1.38 -14.59
CA GLU A 65 9.78 -0.65 -13.33
C GLU A 65 11.25 -0.47 -13.00
N GLU A 66 11.57 0.65 -12.37
CA GLU A 66 12.92 0.93 -11.92
C GLU A 66 12.94 1.12 -10.41
N ASN A 67 13.79 0.36 -9.72
CA ASN A 67 13.98 0.46 -8.28
C ASN A 67 15.48 0.50 -7.95
N ALA A 68 15.88 1.52 -7.22
CA ALA A 68 17.19 1.56 -6.58
C ALA A 68 17.19 0.65 -5.35
N VAL A 69 18.19 -0.22 -5.25
CA VAL A 69 18.47 -1.01 -4.04
C VAL A 69 19.61 -0.35 -3.29
N ILE A 70 19.37 0.05 -2.07
CA ILE A 70 20.30 0.80 -1.24
C ILE A 70 20.71 -0.08 -0.06
N LEU A 71 21.96 -0.52 -0.05
CA LEU A 71 22.55 -1.38 0.98
C LEU A 71 23.25 -0.51 2.05
N ASP A 72 22.53 0.45 2.59
CA ASP A 72 23.05 1.38 3.60
C ASP A 72 22.09 1.45 4.81
N PRO A 73 22.56 1.02 6.00
CA PRO A 73 21.75 1.10 7.20
C PRO A 73 21.42 2.53 7.65
N HIS A 74 22.24 3.53 7.29
CA HIS A 74 21.95 4.92 7.65
C HIS A 74 20.75 5.44 6.88
N THR A 75 20.77 5.33 5.55
CA THR A 75 19.66 5.70 4.68
C THR A 75 18.38 4.92 5.02
N THR A 76 18.53 3.62 5.34
CA THR A 76 17.37 2.80 5.74
C THR A 76 16.74 3.31 7.04
N ARG A 77 17.54 3.77 8.01
CA ARG A 77 17.01 4.37 9.25
C ARG A 77 16.31 5.71 8.98
N GLU A 78 16.87 6.58 8.15
CA GLU A 78 16.25 7.86 7.80
C GLU A 78 14.88 7.66 7.15
N LEU A 79 14.77 6.68 6.24
CA LEU A 79 13.47 6.31 5.63
C LEU A 79 12.50 5.70 6.65
N ASN A 80 13.00 4.92 7.60
CA ASN A 80 12.17 4.40 8.67
C ASN A 80 11.63 5.51 9.58
N ASP A 81 12.47 6.50 9.91
CA ASP A 81 12.05 7.66 10.70
C ASP A 81 11.00 8.51 9.94
N MET A 82 11.15 8.62 8.62
CA MET A 82 10.11 9.24 7.76
C MET A 82 8.81 8.46 7.83
N PHE A 83 8.86 7.13 7.70
CA PHE A 83 7.68 6.27 7.81
C PHE A 83 6.99 6.36 9.17
N GLU A 84 7.76 6.45 10.27
CA GLU A 84 7.18 6.64 11.61
C GLU A 84 6.49 8.01 11.75
N ARG A 85 7.00 9.06 11.09
CA ARG A 85 6.30 10.36 11.02
C ARG A 85 4.99 10.25 10.23
N ASP A 86 5.02 9.58 9.06
CA ASP A 86 3.81 9.36 8.25
C ASP A 86 2.76 8.53 9.00
N LYS A 87 3.18 7.62 9.87
CA LYS A 87 2.28 6.87 10.76
C LYS A 87 1.61 7.76 11.81
N ALA A 88 2.26 8.83 12.27
CA ALA A 88 1.65 9.78 13.19
C ALA A 88 0.45 10.52 12.55
N ASP A 89 0.51 10.71 11.22
CA ASP A 89 -0.56 11.31 10.41
C ASP A 89 -1.49 10.26 9.78
N SER A 90 -1.48 9.03 10.31
CA SER A 90 -2.24 7.90 9.80
C SER A 90 -3.02 7.22 10.92
N PHE A 91 -4.08 6.50 10.57
CA PHE A 91 -4.73 5.61 11.51
C PHE A 91 -4.50 4.13 11.15
N LEU A 92 -4.37 3.28 12.17
CA LEU A 92 -4.26 1.83 11.98
C LEU A 92 -5.60 1.25 11.55
N LEU A 93 -5.62 0.61 10.39
CA LEU A 93 -6.80 -0.10 9.92
C LEU A 93 -6.95 -1.42 10.69
N THR A 94 -8.10 -1.58 11.33
CA THR A 94 -8.47 -2.80 12.06
C THR A 94 -9.63 -3.52 11.38
N PRO A 95 -9.88 -4.81 11.65
CA PRO A 95 -11.05 -5.51 11.11
C PRO A 95 -12.38 -4.83 11.43
N SER A 96 -12.50 -4.16 12.59
CA SER A 96 -13.69 -3.41 12.99
C SER A 96 -13.83 -2.10 12.22
N SER A 97 -12.75 -1.33 12.08
CA SER A 97 -12.76 -0.09 11.29
C SER A 97 -12.91 -0.38 9.79
N TRP A 98 -12.35 -1.50 9.30
CA TRP A 98 -12.56 -1.96 7.93
C TRP A 98 -14.04 -2.09 7.56
N ASN A 99 -14.84 -2.70 8.43
CA ASN A 99 -16.26 -2.89 8.17
C ASN A 99 -17.07 -1.58 8.16
N LYS A 100 -16.60 -0.56 8.88
CA LYS A 100 -17.18 0.81 8.84
C LYS A 100 -16.70 1.58 7.62
N PHE A 101 -15.44 1.43 7.26
CA PHE A 101 -14.80 2.16 6.16
C PHE A 101 -15.30 1.73 4.77
N ARG A 102 -15.67 0.45 4.59
CA ARG A 102 -16.09 -0.10 3.30
C ARG A 102 -17.51 -0.64 3.33
N LYS A 103 -18.37 -0.04 2.51
CA LYS A 103 -19.76 -0.51 2.32
C LYS A 103 -19.80 -1.88 1.63
N PRO A 104 -20.84 -2.70 1.84
CA PRO A 104 -20.93 -4.04 1.24
C PRO A 104 -20.78 -4.06 -0.28
N TRP A 105 -21.39 -3.10 -0.99
CA TRP A 105 -21.29 -3.00 -2.44
C TRP A 105 -19.86 -2.69 -2.93
N GLN A 106 -19.09 -1.87 -2.19
CA GLN A 106 -17.69 -1.58 -2.49
C GLN A 106 -16.80 -2.83 -2.32
N LYS A 107 -17.15 -3.70 -1.36
CA LYS A 107 -16.46 -5.00 -1.19
C LYS A 107 -16.73 -5.92 -2.37
N PHE A 108 -17.96 -5.90 -2.89
CA PHE A 108 -18.34 -6.66 -4.09
C PHE A 108 -17.61 -6.13 -5.34
N VAL A 109 -17.59 -4.82 -5.54
CA VAL A 109 -16.86 -4.18 -6.64
C VAL A 109 -15.36 -4.51 -6.56
N GLY A 110 -14.76 -4.44 -5.38
CA GLY A 110 -13.35 -4.80 -5.17
C GLY A 110 -13.06 -6.28 -5.48
N TRP A 111 -13.97 -7.18 -5.12
CA TRP A 111 -13.86 -8.59 -5.48
C TRP A 111 -13.95 -8.81 -7.00
N PHE A 112 -14.91 -8.16 -7.65
CA PHE A 112 -15.07 -8.24 -9.11
C PHE A 112 -13.87 -7.62 -9.86
N ALA A 113 -13.43 -6.44 -9.44
CA ALA A 113 -12.27 -5.77 -10.00
C ALA A 113 -10.99 -6.61 -9.82
N HIS A 114 -10.87 -7.37 -8.73
CA HIS A 114 -9.74 -8.29 -8.54
C HIS A 114 -9.71 -9.41 -9.59
N LEU A 115 -10.82 -9.84 -10.13
CA LEU A 115 -10.86 -10.81 -11.24
C LEU A 115 -10.29 -10.23 -12.53
N LEU A 116 -10.34 -8.90 -12.68
CA LEU A 116 -9.81 -8.15 -13.82
C LEU A 116 -8.35 -7.69 -13.61
N THR A 117 -7.75 -7.97 -12.45
CA THR A 117 -6.39 -7.53 -12.07
C THR A 117 -5.29 -7.90 -13.10
N PRO A 118 -5.39 -8.98 -13.89
CA PRO A 118 -4.41 -9.26 -14.94
C PRO A 118 -4.46 -8.25 -16.11
N VAL A 119 -5.54 -7.44 -16.20
CA VAL A 119 -5.78 -6.49 -17.29
C VAL A 119 -5.77 -5.03 -16.81
N LEU A 120 -5.93 -4.81 -15.50
CA LEU A 120 -5.86 -3.54 -14.79
C LEU A 120 -4.51 -3.41 -14.08
#